data_e92486be45307a1377633b096ecfb786
#
_entry.id   e92486be45307a1377633b096ecfb786
#
_cell.length_a   1.000
_cell.length_b   1.000
_cell.length_c   1.000
_cell.angle_alpha   90.00
_cell.angle_beta   90.00
_cell.angle_gamma   90.00
#
_symmetry.space_group_name_H-M   'P 1'
#
loop_
_entity.id
_entity.type
_entity.pdbx_description
1 polymer ?
#
loop_
_entity_poly.entity_id
_entity_poly.type
_entity_poly.pdbx_seq_one_letter_code
_entity_poly.pdbx_strand_id
1 'polypeptide(L)' 'MPIVSKGPMQLDVRVIPPREKHPTIFHTFDALAAGESFVLINDHDPFPLRLELVAERAGTFGWEYLERGPAVWRVEISRV' A
#
# COMPACT_ATOMS: atom_id res chain seq x y z
N MET A 1 0.65 11.03 -25.40
CA MET A 1 0.07 10.69 -24.85
C MET A 1 0.17 10.24 -23.93
N PRO A 2 -0.13 10.38 -23.45
CA PRO A 2 0.21 9.87 -22.40
C PRO A 2 -0.17 8.61 -22.20
N ILE A 3 0.45 7.98 -21.49
CA ILE A 3 0.15 6.81 -21.17
C ILE A 3 -0.71 6.70 -20.14
N VAL A 4 -1.64 5.96 -20.23
CA VAL A 4 -2.56 5.81 -19.25
C VAL A 4 -2.24 4.67 -18.42
N SER A 5 -2.28 4.85 -17.16
CA SER A 5 -2.10 3.83 -16.21
C SER A 5 -3.21 2.83 -16.31
N LYS A 6 -2.90 1.58 -16.25
CA LYS A 6 -3.88 0.58 -16.31
C LYS A 6 -4.32 0.10 -14.99
N GLY A 7 -4.42 0.86 -14.07
CA GLY A 7 -4.86 0.50 -12.74
C GLY A 7 -3.94 1.09 -11.75
N PRO A 8 -4.03 0.69 -10.49
CA PRO A 8 -3.23 1.28 -9.44
C PRO A 8 -1.77 0.95 -9.59
N MET A 9 -0.94 1.84 -9.11
CA MET A 9 0.48 1.61 -9.03
C MET A 9 0.75 0.43 -8.11
N GLN A 10 1.79 -0.32 -8.38
CA GLN A 10 2.19 -1.42 -7.50
C GLN A 10 3.48 -1.05 -6.78
N LEU A 11 3.52 -1.38 -5.50
CA LEU A 11 4.70 -1.16 -4.67
C LEU A 11 5.10 -2.48 -4.05
N ASP A 12 6.19 -3.05 -4.53
CA ASP A 12 6.68 -4.33 -4.03
C ASP A 12 7.72 -4.07 -2.96
N VAL A 13 7.35 -4.26 -1.70
CA VAL A 13 8.25 -3.98 -0.59
C VAL A 13 9.08 -5.19 -0.19
N ARG A 14 8.92 -6.33 -0.87
CA ARG A 14 9.73 -7.51 -0.56
C ARG A 14 11.20 -7.28 -0.84
N VAL A 15 11.51 -6.35 -1.75
CA VAL A 15 12.88 -6.05 -2.15
C VAL A 15 13.45 -4.82 -1.46
N ILE A 16 12.72 -4.22 -0.55
CA ILE A 16 13.15 -3.01 0.16
C ILE A 16 13.68 -3.40 1.53
N PRO A 17 14.80 -2.83 1.98
CA PRO A 17 15.29 -3.12 3.33
C PRO A 17 14.23 -2.84 4.39
N PRO A 18 14.12 -3.69 5.42
CA PRO A 18 13.04 -3.58 6.38
C PRO A 18 12.84 -2.19 6.99
N ARG A 19 13.93 -1.50 7.32
CA ARG A 19 13.80 -0.20 7.95
C ARG A 19 13.30 0.88 7.00
N GLU A 20 13.31 0.60 5.68
CA GLU A 20 12.83 1.55 4.69
C GLU A 20 11.42 1.26 4.23
N LYS A 21 10.85 0.12 4.64
CA LYS A 21 9.53 -0.27 4.14
C LYS A 21 8.46 0.71 4.57
N HIS A 22 8.33 0.96 5.86
CA HIS A 22 7.26 1.83 6.35
C HIS A 22 7.42 3.26 5.84
N PRO A 23 8.61 3.88 5.88
CA PRO A 23 8.74 5.22 5.29
C PRO A 23 8.37 5.27 3.82
N THR A 24 8.74 4.26 3.05
CA THR A 24 8.41 4.21 1.62
C THR A 24 6.92 4.08 1.41
N ILE A 25 6.27 3.23 2.19
CA ILE A 25 4.84 3.03 2.09
C ILE A 25 4.09 4.30 2.46
N PHE A 26 4.46 4.96 3.56
CA PHE A 26 3.81 6.19 3.97
C PHE A 26 4.04 7.31 2.96
N HIS A 27 5.24 7.39 2.41
CA HIS A 27 5.53 8.38 1.38
C HIS A 27 4.66 8.15 0.13
N THR A 28 4.52 6.90 -0.28
CA THR A 28 3.68 6.55 -1.43
C THR A 28 2.23 6.90 -1.16
N PHE A 29 1.76 6.58 0.04
CA PHE A 29 0.37 6.89 0.42
C PHE A 29 0.14 8.39 0.43
N ASP A 30 1.06 9.14 1.02
CA ASP A 30 0.88 10.58 1.15
C ASP A 30 0.92 11.30 -0.21
N ALA A 31 1.49 10.66 -1.21
CA ALA A 31 1.52 11.23 -2.57
C ALA A 31 0.23 10.95 -3.34
N LEU A 32 -0.66 10.12 -2.83
CA LEU A 32 -1.92 9.83 -3.52
C LEU A 32 -2.87 11.00 -3.42
N ALA A 33 -3.57 11.26 -4.50
CA ALA A 33 -4.71 12.16 -4.46
C ALA A 33 -5.94 11.39 -3.99
N ALA A 34 -6.95 12.10 -3.56
CA ALA A 34 -8.20 11.47 -3.14
C ALA A 34 -8.74 10.60 -4.28
N GLY A 35 -9.11 9.39 -3.95
CA GLY A 35 -9.63 8.45 -4.93
C GLY A 35 -8.57 7.59 -5.61
N GLU A 36 -7.30 7.90 -5.40
CA GLU A 36 -6.23 7.08 -5.96
C GLU A 36 -5.85 5.95 -5.00
N SER A 37 -5.17 4.95 -5.53
CA SER A 37 -4.73 3.82 -4.72
C SER A 37 -3.44 3.23 -5.25
N PHE A 38 -2.82 2.38 -4.46
CA PHE A 38 -1.72 1.55 -4.92
C PHE A 38 -1.87 0.15 -4.31
N VAL A 39 -1.23 -0.83 -4.96
CA VAL A 39 -1.24 -2.21 -4.47
C VAL A 39 0.09 -2.49 -3.80
N LEU A 40 0.03 -2.78 -2.51
CA LEU A 40 1.21 -3.17 -1.74
C LEU A 40 1.43 -4.66 -1.90
N ILE A 41 2.65 -5.08 -2.22
CA ILE A 41 3.01 -6.48 -2.35
C ILE A 41 4.01 -6.82 -1.25
N ASN A 42 3.70 -7.83 -0.46
CA ASN A 42 4.53 -8.23 0.66
C ASN A 42 4.61 -9.75 0.73
N ASP A 43 5.50 -10.28 1.55
CA ASP A 43 5.67 -11.72 1.72
C ASP A 43 5.06 -12.23 3.03
N HIS A 44 4.38 -11.37 3.76
CA HIS A 44 3.64 -11.74 4.97
C HIS A 44 2.49 -10.76 5.14
N ASP A 45 1.58 -11.06 6.06
CA ASP A 45 0.40 -10.24 6.29
C ASP A 45 0.82 -8.84 6.76
N PRO A 46 0.48 -7.79 6.02
CA PRO A 46 0.86 -6.43 6.40
C PRO A 46 -0.08 -5.81 7.43
N PHE A 47 -0.73 -6.62 8.25
CA PHE A 47 -1.66 -6.11 9.26
C PHE A 47 -1.03 -5.10 10.22
N PRO A 48 0.23 -5.27 10.68
CA PRO A 48 0.84 -4.25 11.52
C PRO A 48 0.90 -2.88 10.86
N LEU A 49 1.09 -2.84 9.55
CA LEU A 49 1.07 -1.58 8.81
C LEU A 49 -0.32 -0.96 8.86
N ARG A 50 -1.37 -1.77 8.77
CA ARG A 50 -2.73 -1.25 8.85
C ARG A 50 -2.95 -0.53 10.18
N LEU A 51 -2.43 -1.11 11.26
CA LEU A 51 -2.56 -0.49 12.57
C LEU A 51 -1.86 0.87 12.62
N GLU A 52 -0.71 0.99 11.96
CA GLU A 52 -0.02 2.27 11.89
C GLU A 52 -0.80 3.29 11.07
N LEU A 53 -1.41 2.86 9.98
CA LEU A 53 -2.24 3.75 9.18
C LEU A 53 -3.45 4.23 9.98
N VAL A 54 -4.05 3.34 10.75
CA VAL A 54 -5.16 3.73 11.63
C VAL A 54 -4.70 4.78 12.63
N ALA A 55 -3.50 4.60 13.19
CA ALA A 55 -3.00 5.53 14.19
C ALA A 55 -2.61 6.88 13.60
N GLU A 56 -2.04 6.90 12.39
CA GLU A 56 -1.45 8.12 11.86
C GLU A 56 -2.22 8.75 10.71
N ARG A 57 -3.12 8.00 10.08
CA ARG A 57 -3.89 8.49 8.93
C ARG A 57 -5.35 8.11 9.06
N ALA A 58 -5.87 8.12 10.28
CA ALA A 58 -7.22 7.66 10.58
C ALA A 58 -8.25 8.33 9.67
N GLY A 59 -9.15 7.52 9.12
CA GLY A 59 -10.26 8.03 8.32
C GLY A 59 -9.89 8.48 6.92
N THR A 60 -8.62 8.34 6.52
CA THR A 60 -8.19 8.85 5.22
C THR A 60 -7.82 7.74 4.24
N PHE A 61 -7.92 6.48 4.62
CA PHE A 61 -7.49 5.39 3.75
C PHE A 61 -8.52 4.28 3.69
N GLY A 62 -8.46 3.50 2.61
CA GLY A 62 -9.15 2.24 2.46
C GLY A 62 -8.14 1.11 2.42
N TRP A 63 -8.56 -0.08 2.80
CA TRP A 63 -7.67 -1.24 2.89
C TRP A 63 -8.43 -2.46 2.41
N GLU A 64 -7.95 -3.09 1.35
CA GLU A 64 -8.62 -4.26 0.81
C GLU A 64 -7.60 -5.33 0.45
N TYR A 65 -7.73 -6.52 1.04
CA TYR A 65 -6.86 -7.63 0.68
C TYR A 65 -7.24 -8.16 -0.69
N LEU A 66 -6.27 -8.24 -1.58
CA LEU A 66 -6.45 -8.82 -2.90
C LEU A 66 -5.91 -10.25 -2.95
N GLU A 67 -4.88 -10.53 -2.15
CA GLU A 67 -4.29 -11.86 -2.07
C GLU A 67 -3.79 -12.08 -0.65
N ARG A 68 -4.15 -13.22 -0.04
CA ARG A 68 -3.84 -13.47 1.36
C ARG A 68 -2.91 -14.67 1.51
N GLY A 69 -1.74 -14.55 0.94
CA GLY A 69 -0.71 -15.56 1.13
C GLY A 69 -1.05 -16.92 0.55
N PRO A 70 -0.33 -17.92 1.01
CA PRO A 70 0.67 -17.84 2.08
C PRO A 70 1.97 -17.17 1.67
N ALA A 71 2.36 -17.24 0.40
CA ALA A 71 3.67 -16.75 -0.01
C ALA A 71 3.64 -15.28 -0.40
N VAL A 72 2.54 -14.82 -0.98
CA VAL A 72 2.42 -13.45 -1.46
C VAL A 72 1.18 -12.83 -0.86
N TRP A 73 1.31 -11.61 -0.35
CA TRP A 73 0.21 -10.84 0.21
C TRP A 73 0.09 -9.54 -0.57
N ARG A 74 -1.12 -9.27 -1.06
CA ARG A 74 -1.36 -8.06 -1.84
C ARG A 74 -2.54 -7.33 -1.23
N VAL A 75 -2.36 -6.04 -1.00
CA VAL A 75 -3.39 -5.20 -0.41
C VAL A 75 -3.50 -3.94 -1.23
N GLU A 76 -4.72 -3.58 -1.58
CA GLU A 76 -4.95 -2.29 -2.22
C GLU A 76 -5.19 -1.25 -1.13
N ILE A 77 -4.37 -0.21 -1.10
CA ILE A 77 -4.48 0.89 -0.15
C ILE A 77 -4.88 2.12 -0.93
N SER A 78 -6.00 2.70 -0.56
CA SER A 78 -6.56 3.84 -1.28
C SER A 78 -6.60 5.07 -0.40
N ARG A 79 -6.56 6.25 -1.04
CA ARG A 79 -6.77 7.51 -0.36
C ARG A 79 -8.22 7.90 -0.51
N VAL A 80 -8.86 8.11 0.61
CA VAL A 80 -10.27 8.48 0.62
C VAL A 80 -10.47 9.97 0.34
#